data_733d135fe31b53f5366dbb9a6808cd2d
#
_entry.id   733d135fe31b53f5366dbb9a6808cd2d
#
_cell.length_a   1.000
_cell.length_b   1.000
_cell.length_c   1.000
_cell.angle_alpha   90.00
_cell.angle_beta   90.00
_cell.angle_gamma   90.00
#
_symmetry.space_group_name_H-M   'P 1'
#
loop_
_entity.id
_entity.type
_entity.pdbx_description
1 polymer ?
#
loop_
_entity_poly.entity_id
_entity_poly.type
_entity_poly.pdbx_seq_one_letter_code
_entity_poly.pdbx_strand_id
1 'polypeptide(L)'
;MPRFLPNLNYSASHVVEILELLGLDTCHLTLTSRLSGGQKKRLAIALELLSNPPILFLDEPTTGLDSSSCTQTVSLLKRLAQEGRTIVCSIHQPSALLFEIFDKLYAVASGKCIYSGSVKDLIPHLSSIGLHCPPYHNPADFLMEVAIGEHGTDVETLALAAKVTEMRAFDEKEEKKLMEESFKRSKKSLMSAYLDEMSPLPAAVIMQFLLLYKRNLLENKRGYIYLLNRLVAHIAIGFLFGYLYRGVGSKANTVLGNYVYMYGTLLLLVYTGKMSVTLQFPLEMKVLASEHFNRWYKLTPYLLSVILIEIPFQVLCCWMYLLISYYLTEQPLDFRMYLFVLFTTSCTLCAQAWGYFVGATTPLKVAVFLGPVIACLFSIFGFCITYLNTPVYFRWIYSISYYRAGFHGIVYSIYGFHRSPLECPEEELYCHYSNPQKFLEEMGIVEVDLVSNISVIVAIWCLMHAATYLSLWFKLTKR
;
A
#
# COMPACT_ATOMS: atom_id res chain seq x y z
N MET A 1 -16.72 -3.41 -4.22
CA MET A 1 -15.66 -4.32 -4.66
C MET A 1 -16.00 -5.27 -5.82
N PRO A 2 -17.22 -5.68 -6.12
CA PRO A 2 -17.48 -6.73 -7.15
C PRO A 2 -17.30 -6.31 -8.62
N ARG A 3 -16.82 -5.11 -8.94
CA ARG A 3 -16.69 -4.62 -10.32
C ARG A 3 -15.26 -4.60 -10.88
N PHE A 4 -14.29 -5.24 -10.20
CA PHE A 4 -12.91 -5.31 -10.68
C PHE A 4 -12.67 -6.36 -11.77
N LEU A 5 -13.60 -7.29 -11.93
CA LEU A 5 -13.52 -8.35 -12.92
C LEU A 5 -14.26 -7.93 -14.20
N PRO A 6 -13.64 -8.04 -15.37
CA PRO A 6 -13.89 -7.21 -16.53
C PRO A 6 -15.13 -7.49 -17.36
N ASN A 7 -15.87 -8.54 -17.16
CA ASN A 7 -17.02 -8.88 -18.00
C ASN A 7 -18.24 -9.42 -17.23
N LEU A 8 -18.20 -9.34 -15.92
CA LEU A 8 -19.32 -9.79 -15.14
C LEU A 8 -20.03 -8.53 -14.63
N ASN A 9 -21.14 -8.18 -15.28
CA ASN A 9 -22.23 -7.52 -14.62
C ASN A 9 -22.67 -8.44 -13.48
N TYR A 10 -21.85 -8.51 -12.40
CA TYR A 10 -22.28 -9.14 -11.17
C TYR A 10 -23.51 -8.39 -10.75
N SER A 11 -24.64 -9.00 -10.99
CA SER A 11 -25.90 -8.49 -10.48
C SER A 11 -25.74 -8.47 -8.96
N ALA A 12 -26.36 -7.52 -8.31
CA ALA A 12 -26.36 -7.47 -6.85
C ALA A 12 -26.82 -8.83 -6.26
N SER A 13 -27.60 -9.59 -7.02
CA SER A 13 -28.05 -10.94 -6.69
C SER A 13 -26.90 -11.95 -6.52
N HIS A 14 -25.88 -11.95 -7.39
CA HIS A 14 -24.75 -12.88 -7.26
C HIS A 14 -23.88 -12.60 -6.03
N VAL A 15 -23.71 -11.32 -5.67
CA VAL A 15 -23.01 -10.96 -4.42
C VAL A 15 -23.80 -11.42 -3.20
N VAL A 16 -25.13 -11.26 -3.22
CA VAL A 16 -26.01 -11.72 -2.14
C VAL A 16 -25.93 -13.23 -2.01
N GLU A 17 -26.01 -13.97 -3.12
CA GLU A 17 -25.89 -15.44 -3.16
C GLU A 17 -24.58 -15.92 -2.52
N ILE A 18 -23.44 -15.31 -2.85
CA ILE A 18 -22.15 -15.65 -2.23
C ILE A 18 -22.13 -15.32 -0.74
N LEU A 19 -22.72 -14.20 -0.32
CA LEU A 19 -22.79 -13.85 1.09
C LEU A 19 -23.68 -14.82 1.89
N GLU A 20 -24.81 -15.23 1.33
CA GLU A 20 -25.70 -16.25 1.89
C GLU A 20 -25.01 -17.60 1.98
N LEU A 21 -24.33 -18.03 0.90
CA LEU A 21 -23.54 -19.27 0.85
C LEU A 21 -22.53 -19.34 2.00
N LEU A 22 -21.92 -18.20 2.35
CA LEU A 22 -20.88 -18.08 3.37
C LEU A 22 -21.42 -17.71 4.76
N GLY A 23 -22.74 -17.55 4.92
CA GLY A 23 -23.37 -17.14 6.18
C GLY A 23 -22.92 -15.74 6.63
N LEU A 24 -22.80 -14.82 5.67
CA LEU A 24 -22.43 -13.40 5.90
C LEU A 24 -23.59 -12.45 5.60
N ASP A 25 -24.76 -12.95 5.26
CA ASP A 25 -25.99 -12.22 4.95
C ASP A 25 -26.39 -11.28 6.10
N THR A 26 -26.31 -11.76 7.34
CA THR A 26 -26.69 -11.01 8.55
C THR A 26 -25.73 -9.85 8.87
N CYS A 27 -24.51 -9.85 8.33
CA CYS A 27 -23.47 -8.85 8.62
C CYS A 27 -23.01 -8.03 7.41
N HIS A 28 -23.75 -8.07 6.30
CA HIS A 28 -23.38 -7.41 5.03
C HIS A 28 -23.22 -5.87 5.12
N LEU A 29 -23.84 -5.20 6.10
CA LEU A 29 -23.70 -3.77 6.39
C LEU A 29 -22.64 -3.47 7.48
N THR A 30 -22.07 -4.50 8.10
CA THR A 30 -21.08 -4.32 9.17
C THR A 30 -19.72 -3.94 8.58
N LEU A 31 -19.06 -2.95 9.18
CA LEU A 31 -17.70 -2.57 8.79
C LEU A 31 -16.74 -3.75 8.99
N THR A 32 -15.84 -3.96 8.05
CA THR A 32 -14.87 -5.07 8.06
C THR A 32 -14.01 -5.09 9.33
N SER A 33 -13.71 -3.92 9.90
CA SER A 33 -12.97 -3.79 11.16
C SER A 33 -13.71 -4.39 12.36
N ARG A 34 -15.05 -4.41 12.32
CA ARG A 34 -15.93 -4.90 13.39
C ARG A 34 -16.37 -6.36 13.23
N LEU A 35 -16.00 -7.00 12.12
CA LEU A 35 -16.28 -8.42 11.89
C LEU A 35 -15.44 -9.30 12.82
N SER A 36 -16.02 -10.45 13.23
CA SER A 36 -15.27 -11.49 13.96
C SER A 36 -14.15 -12.09 13.09
N GLY A 37 -13.19 -12.79 13.70
CA GLY A 37 -12.12 -13.47 12.98
C GLY A 37 -12.65 -14.43 11.92
N GLY A 38 -13.65 -15.27 12.27
CA GLY A 38 -14.29 -16.20 11.35
C GLY A 38 -15.03 -15.51 10.20
N GLN A 39 -15.74 -14.42 10.50
CA GLN A 39 -16.41 -13.62 9.47
C GLN A 39 -15.40 -12.98 8.50
N LYS A 40 -14.27 -12.48 9.00
CA LYS A 40 -13.19 -11.94 8.15
C LYS A 40 -12.58 -12.99 7.23
N LYS A 41 -12.31 -14.20 7.73
CA LYS A 41 -11.80 -15.32 6.91
C LYS A 41 -12.82 -15.72 5.84
N ARG A 42 -14.10 -15.88 6.20
CA ARG A 42 -15.17 -16.20 5.23
C ARG A 42 -15.36 -15.07 4.21
N LEU A 43 -15.21 -13.80 4.61
CA LEU A 43 -15.24 -12.68 3.67
C LEU A 43 -14.06 -12.71 2.69
N ALA A 44 -12.86 -13.11 3.14
CA ALA A 44 -11.72 -13.30 2.24
C ALA A 44 -12.00 -14.38 1.19
N ILE A 45 -12.60 -15.53 1.60
CA ILE A 45 -13.04 -16.58 0.68
C ILE A 45 -14.11 -16.05 -0.28
N ALA A 46 -15.08 -15.25 0.21
CA ALA A 46 -16.11 -14.62 -0.63
C ALA A 46 -15.54 -13.77 -1.76
N LEU A 47 -14.48 -13.02 -1.47
CA LEU A 47 -13.83 -12.16 -2.46
C LEU A 47 -13.19 -12.97 -3.60
N GLU A 48 -12.58 -14.11 -3.28
CA GLU A 48 -12.00 -15.00 -4.30
C GLU A 48 -13.06 -15.76 -5.08
N LEU A 49 -14.16 -16.15 -4.44
CA LEU A 49 -15.29 -16.85 -5.10
C LEU A 49 -16.01 -15.97 -6.14
N LEU A 50 -15.91 -14.66 -6.04
CA LEU A 50 -16.45 -13.76 -7.06
C LEU A 50 -15.90 -14.05 -8.46
N SER A 51 -14.65 -14.48 -8.57
CA SER A 51 -14.03 -14.86 -9.85
C SER A 51 -14.38 -16.30 -10.29
N ASN A 52 -15.10 -17.04 -9.47
CA ASN A 52 -15.47 -18.44 -9.67
C ASN A 52 -14.28 -19.32 -10.12
N PRO A 53 -13.17 -19.33 -9.38
CA PRO A 53 -11.99 -20.08 -9.78
C PRO A 53 -12.24 -21.59 -9.65
N PRO A 54 -11.73 -22.42 -10.58
CA PRO A 54 -11.83 -23.86 -10.50
C PRO A 54 -10.90 -24.46 -9.43
N ILE A 55 -9.85 -23.75 -9.04
CA ILE A 55 -8.86 -24.15 -8.02
C ILE A 55 -8.70 -23.03 -7.00
N LEU A 56 -8.79 -23.37 -5.72
CA LEU A 56 -8.59 -22.46 -4.59
C LEU A 56 -7.40 -22.95 -3.74
N PHE A 57 -6.44 -22.04 -3.47
CA PHE A 57 -5.38 -22.26 -2.50
C PHE A 57 -5.64 -21.41 -1.27
N LEU A 58 -5.70 -22.03 -0.10
CA LEU A 58 -5.98 -21.36 1.16
C LEU A 58 -4.88 -21.70 2.16
N ASP A 59 -4.19 -20.67 2.63
CA ASP A 59 -3.15 -20.83 3.64
C ASP A 59 -3.74 -20.60 5.04
N GLU A 60 -3.72 -21.65 5.86
CA GLU A 60 -4.24 -21.68 7.23
C GLU A 60 -5.63 -21.01 7.40
N PRO A 61 -6.66 -21.45 6.70
CA PRO A 61 -7.98 -20.81 6.76
C PRO A 61 -8.66 -20.92 8.14
N THR A 62 -8.16 -21.78 9.02
CA THR A 62 -8.71 -22.03 10.36
C THR A 62 -7.93 -21.39 11.50
N THR A 63 -6.71 -20.90 11.27
CA THR A 63 -5.86 -20.32 12.32
C THR A 63 -6.48 -19.06 12.93
N GLY A 64 -6.54 -19.02 14.26
CA GLY A 64 -7.11 -17.90 15.02
C GLY A 64 -8.64 -17.90 15.08
N LEU A 65 -9.29 -19.02 14.73
CA LEU A 65 -10.72 -19.24 14.87
C LEU A 65 -11.03 -20.14 16.07
N ASP A 66 -12.21 -19.95 16.64
CA ASP A 66 -12.80 -20.89 17.59
C ASP A 66 -13.27 -22.19 16.90
N SER A 67 -13.41 -23.29 17.65
CA SER A 67 -13.75 -24.61 17.12
C SER A 67 -15.03 -24.61 16.26
N SER A 68 -16.04 -23.84 16.65
CA SER A 68 -17.30 -23.73 15.91
C SER A 68 -17.09 -23.06 14.56
N SER A 69 -16.36 -21.94 14.52
CA SER A 69 -16.02 -21.22 13.29
C SER A 69 -15.10 -22.03 12.38
N CYS A 70 -14.17 -22.83 12.94
CA CYS A 70 -13.33 -23.77 12.18
C CYS A 70 -14.20 -24.79 11.44
N THR A 71 -15.10 -25.47 12.18
CA THR A 71 -15.98 -26.48 11.60
C THR A 71 -16.87 -25.90 10.51
N GLN A 72 -17.46 -24.72 10.74
CA GLN A 72 -18.28 -24.03 9.74
C GLN A 72 -17.47 -23.70 8.47
N THR A 73 -16.24 -23.19 8.64
CA THR A 73 -15.39 -22.81 7.49
C THR A 73 -14.98 -24.05 6.68
N VAL A 74 -14.54 -25.14 7.33
CA VAL A 74 -14.10 -26.35 6.64
C VAL A 74 -15.30 -27.07 5.98
N SER A 75 -16.45 -27.13 6.64
CA SER A 75 -17.69 -27.71 6.04
C SER A 75 -18.13 -26.93 4.80
N LEU A 76 -17.99 -25.59 4.82
CA LEU A 76 -18.23 -24.75 3.67
C LEU A 76 -17.25 -25.07 2.52
N LEU A 77 -15.94 -25.19 2.81
CA LEU A 77 -14.93 -25.56 1.80
C LEU A 77 -15.24 -26.95 1.21
N LYS A 78 -15.69 -27.89 2.03
CA LYS A 78 -16.12 -29.21 1.55
C LYS A 78 -17.30 -29.11 0.58
N ARG A 79 -18.29 -28.28 0.88
CA ARG A 79 -19.46 -28.08 -0.02
C ARG A 79 -19.01 -27.44 -1.35
N LEU A 80 -18.13 -26.45 -1.31
CA LEU A 80 -17.55 -25.84 -2.51
C LEU A 80 -16.76 -26.84 -3.37
N ALA A 81 -16.04 -27.79 -2.72
CA ALA A 81 -15.36 -28.87 -3.43
C ALA A 81 -16.33 -29.86 -4.09
N GLN A 82 -17.44 -30.17 -3.43
CA GLN A 82 -18.51 -31.04 -3.98
C GLN A 82 -19.21 -30.39 -5.19
N GLU A 83 -19.23 -29.04 -5.29
CA GLU A 83 -19.72 -28.30 -6.46
C GLU A 83 -18.77 -28.35 -7.66
N GLY A 84 -17.66 -29.08 -7.58
CA GLY A 84 -16.73 -29.31 -8.70
C GLY A 84 -15.45 -28.47 -8.65
N ARG A 85 -15.17 -27.76 -7.56
CA ARG A 85 -13.92 -27.01 -7.38
C ARG A 85 -12.85 -27.88 -6.73
N THR A 86 -11.58 -27.62 -7.03
CA THR A 86 -10.45 -28.20 -6.31
C THR A 86 -9.96 -27.24 -5.24
N ILE A 87 -9.97 -27.68 -3.98
CA ILE A 87 -9.53 -26.83 -2.85
C ILE A 87 -8.30 -27.47 -2.22
N VAL A 88 -7.20 -26.71 -2.15
CA VAL A 88 -5.97 -27.07 -1.47
C VAL A 88 -5.78 -26.10 -0.30
N CYS A 89 -5.71 -26.63 0.92
CA CYS A 89 -5.50 -25.78 2.10
C CYS A 89 -4.44 -26.38 3.03
N SER A 90 -3.61 -25.51 3.61
CA SER A 90 -2.74 -25.85 4.73
C SER A 90 -3.56 -25.77 6.03
N ILE A 91 -3.35 -26.69 6.95
CA ILE A 91 -4.01 -26.69 8.27
C ILE A 91 -2.98 -27.05 9.34
N HIS A 92 -3.03 -26.30 10.43
CA HIS A 92 -2.22 -26.55 11.60
C HIS A 92 -3.10 -27.19 12.67
N GLN A 93 -2.71 -28.40 13.16
CA GLN A 93 -3.34 -29.15 14.26
C GLN A 93 -4.88 -29.22 14.16
N PRO A 94 -5.44 -29.90 13.15
CA PRO A 94 -6.88 -30.07 13.03
C PRO A 94 -7.40 -30.99 14.12
N SER A 95 -8.60 -30.71 14.67
CA SER A 95 -9.29 -31.69 15.52
C SER A 95 -9.65 -32.94 14.69
N ALA A 96 -9.85 -34.09 15.35
CA ALA A 96 -10.19 -35.34 14.67
C ALA A 96 -11.42 -35.21 13.77
N LEU A 97 -12.46 -34.49 14.22
CA LEU A 97 -13.66 -34.21 13.43
C LEU A 97 -13.38 -33.40 12.17
N LEU A 98 -12.48 -32.40 12.26
CA LEU A 98 -12.07 -31.58 11.11
C LEU A 98 -11.24 -32.41 10.14
N PHE A 99 -10.35 -33.26 10.67
CA PHE A 99 -9.46 -34.07 9.86
C PHE A 99 -10.24 -35.06 8.95
N GLU A 100 -11.32 -35.63 9.43
CA GLU A 100 -12.18 -36.57 8.66
C GLU A 100 -12.95 -35.90 7.50
N ILE A 101 -13.12 -34.57 7.52
CA ILE A 101 -13.82 -33.84 6.44
C ILE A 101 -13.05 -33.84 5.14
N PHE A 102 -11.70 -33.92 5.21
CA PHE A 102 -10.82 -33.85 4.05
C PHE A 102 -10.82 -35.17 3.25
N ASP A 103 -10.72 -35.04 1.92
CA ASP A 103 -10.65 -36.19 1.02
C ASP A 103 -9.26 -36.78 0.93
N LYS A 104 -8.26 -35.89 0.80
CA LYS A 104 -6.85 -36.23 0.60
C LYS A 104 -5.95 -35.45 1.55
N LEU A 105 -4.89 -36.10 1.97
CA LEU A 105 -3.84 -35.53 2.79
C LEU A 105 -2.50 -35.58 2.05
N TYR A 106 -1.77 -34.48 2.11
CA TYR A 106 -0.38 -34.39 1.69
C TYR A 106 0.42 -33.85 2.90
N ALA A 107 1.15 -34.74 3.57
CA ALA A 107 1.87 -34.41 4.78
C ALA A 107 3.36 -34.17 4.46
N VAL A 108 3.90 -33.06 4.99
CA VAL A 108 5.30 -32.64 4.77
C VAL A 108 6.02 -32.51 6.12
N ALA A 109 7.19 -33.13 6.21
CA ALA A 109 8.10 -32.96 7.34
C ALA A 109 9.54 -32.80 6.82
N SER A 110 10.30 -31.84 7.39
CA SER A 110 11.68 -31.57 7.01
C SER A 110 11.90 -31.44 5.48
N GLY A 111 10.95 -30.83 4.77
CA GLY A 111 10.99 -30.65 3.32
C GLY A 111 10.72 -31.89 2.49
N LYS A 112 10.35 -33.03 3.11
CA LYS A 112 10.03 -34.30 2.43
C LYS A 112 8.54 -34.63 2.60
N CYS A 113 7.92 -35.23 1.57
CA CYS A 113 6.58 -35.78 1.69
C CYS A 113 6.65 -37.08 2.50
N ILE A 114 5.93 -37.15 3.60
CA ILE A 114 5.85 -38.32 4.48
C ILE A 114 4.58 -39.14 4.31
N TYR A 115 3.55 -38.55 3.68
CA TYR A 115 2.31 -39.22 3.30
C TYR A 115 1.61 -38.48 2.17
N SER A 116 1.09 -39.21 1.19
CA SER A 116 0.25 -38.70 0.11
C SER A 116 -0.85 -39.72 -0.19
N GLY A 117 -2.09 -39.40 0.17
CA GLY A 117 -3.19 -40.35 -0.04
C GLY A 117 -4.54 -39.87 0.53
N SER A 118 -5.51 -40.78 0.59
CA SER A 118 -6.80 -40.53 1.25
C SER A 118 -6.58 -40.40 2.75
N VAL A 119 -7.37 -39.53 3.41
CA VAL A 119 -7.35 -39.42 4.89
C VAL A 119 -7.73 -40.75 5.55
N LYS A 120 -8.64 -41.51 4.94
CA LYS A 120 -9.09 -42.79 5.45
C LYS A 120 -8.01 -43.89 5.43
N ASP A 121 -7.07 -43.81 4.49
CA ASP A 121 -5.99 -44.75 4.30
C ASP A 121 -4.76 -44.47 5.15
N LEU A 122 -4.72 -43.34 5.87
CA LEU A 122 -3.58 -42.92 6.69
C LEU A 122 -3.24 -43.97 7.77
N ILE A 123 -4.23 -44.36 8.58
CA ILE A 123 -4.00 -45.30 9.67
C ILE A 123 -3.58 -46.71 9.15
N PRO A 124 -4.25 -47.30 8.13
CA PRO A 124 -3.74 -48.50 7.48
C PRO A 124 -2.32 -48.38 6.96
N HIS A 125 -1.98 -47.27 6.34
CA HIS A 125 -0.61 -47.03 5.82
C HIS A 125 0.41 -47.03 6.96
N LEU A 126 0.17 -46.27 8.03
CA LEU A 126 1.07 -46.22 9.19
C LEU A 126 1.21 -47.60 9.85
N SER A 127 0.10 -48.38 9.97
CA SER A 127 0.12 -49.72 10.49
C SER A 127 0.95 -50.68 9.64
N SER A 128 0.99 -50.50 8.30
CA SER A 128 1.78 -51.33 7.39
C SER A 128 3.29 -51.16 7.56
N ILE A 129 3.74 -50.06 8.18
CA ILE A 129 5.15 -49.76 8.49
C ILE A 129 5.43 -49.97 10.01
N GLY A 130 4.52 -50.62 10.73
CA GLY A 130 4.69 -50.97 12.14
C GLY A 130 4.31 -49.90 13.15
N LEU A 131 3.68 -48.81 12.69
CA LEU A 131 3.24 -47.71 13.53
C LEU A 131 1.75 -47.81 13.81
N HIS A 132 1.40 -48.11 15.06
CA HIS A 132 0.00 -48.30 15.45
C HIS A 132 -0.52 -47.10 16.22
N CYS A 133 -1.50 -46.43 15.64
CA CYS A 133 -2.16 -45.29 16.31
C CYS A 133 -2.98 -45.82 17.51
N PRO A 134 -2.80 -45.25 18.72
CA PRO A 134 -3.58 -45.64 19.88
C PRO A 134 -5.10 -45.39 19.69
N PRO A 135 -5.95 -46.21 20.29
CA PRO A 135 -7.41 -45.97 20.30
C PRO A 135 -7.72 -44.58 20.86
N TYR A 136 -8.66 -43.88 20.25
CA TYR A 136 -9.07 -42.50 20.65
C TYR A 136 -8.04 -41.41 20.46
N HIS A 137 -6.87 -41.70 19.89
CA HIS A 137 -5.88 -40.66 19.54
C HIS A 137 -6.26 -39.98 18.21
N ASN A 138 -5.99 -38.69 18.10
CA ASN A 138 -6.22 -37.96 16.85
C ASN A 138 -5.22 -38.41 15.77
N PRO A 139 -5.66 -38.95 14.62
CA PRO A 139 -4.72 -39.42 13.59
C PRO A 139 -3.77 -38.31 13.06
N ALA A 140 -4.21 -37.07 13.06
CA ALA A 140 -3.35 -35.94 12.65
C ALA A 140 -2.22 -35.67 13.67
N ASP A 141 -2.54 -35.71 14.96
CA ASP A 141 -1.55 -35.50 16.01
C ASP A 141 -0.58 -36.69 16.07
N PHE A 142 -1.07 -37.94 15.93
CA PHE A 142 -0.22 -39.12 15.84
C PHE A 142 0.75 -39.04 14.67
N LEU A 143 0.32 -38.58 13.49
CA LEU A 143 1.21 -38.37 12.34
C LEU A 143 2.30 -37.33 12.64
N MET A 144 1.97 -36.28 13.39
CA MET A 144 2.93 -35.27 13.81
C MET A 144 3.97 -35.82 14.82
N GLU A 145 3.54 -36.61 15.80
CA GLU A 145 4.41 -37.29 16.77
C GLU A 145 5.39 -38.24 16.07
N VAL A 146 4.89 -39.04 15.12
CA VAL A 146 5.71 -39.91 14.28
C VAL A 146 6.72 -39.10 13.44
N ALA A 147 6.30 -37.97 12.91
CA ALA A 147 7.17 -37.10 12.10
C ALA A 147 8.29 -36.44 12.93
N ILE A 148 8.07 -36.24 14.24
CA ILE A 148 9.10 -35.69 15.18
C ILE A 148 10.05 -36.80 15.66
N GLY A 149 9.69 -38.09 15.46
CA GLY A 149 10.51 -39.24 15.83
C GLY A 149 10.18 -39.84 17.23
N GLU A 150 9.07 -39.42 17.85
CA GLU A 150 8.67 -39.93 19.20
C GLU A 150 8.41 -41.44 19.22
N HIS A 151 8.08 -42.05 18.06
CA HIS A 151 7.81 -43.47 17.91
C HIS A 151 9.00 -44.27 17.32
N GLY A 152 10.22 -43.71 17.36
CA GLY A 152 11.45 -44.42 16.93
C GLY A 152 11.63 -44.53 15.42
N THR A 153 10.86 -43.79 14.64
CA THR A 153 10.92 -43.76 13.16
C THR A 153 11.46 -42.40 12.72
N ASP A 154 12.32 -42.39 11.70
CA ASP A 154 12.86 -41.16 11.11
C ASP A 154 12.02 -40.71 9.88
N VAL A 155 12.14 -39.42 9.54
CA VAL A 155 11.47 -38.80 8.38
C VAL A 155 11.89 -39.47 7.07
N GLU A 156 13.09 -40.04 7.00
CA GLU A 156 13.57 -40.69 5.77
C GLU A 156 12.84 -42.00 5.50
N THR A 157 12.64 -42.82 6.53
CA THR A 157 11.86 -44.06 6.43
C THR A 157 10.39 -43.80 6.03
N LEU A 158 9.78 -42.77 6.61
CA LEU A 158 8.41 -42.35 6.23
C LEU A 158 8.34 -41.87 4.77
N ALA A 159 9.32 -41.05 4.34
CA ALA A 159 9.37 -40.57 2.97
C ALA A 159 9.61 -41.67 1.95
N LEU A 160 10.39 -42.70 2.28
CA LEU A 160 10.59 -43.88 1.44
C LEU A 160 9.28 -44.70 1.33
N ALA A 161 8.59 -44.92 2.45
CA ALA A 161 7.30 -45.62 2.46
C ALA A 161 6.23 -44.88 1.62
N ALA A 162 6.18 -43.56 1.73
CA ALA A 162 5.28 -42.73 0.94
C ALA A 162 5.58 -42.86 -0.57
N LYS A 163 6.85 -42.83 -1.00
CA LYS A 163 7.27 -43.04 -2.39
C LYS A 163 6.88 -44.40 -2.95
N VAL A 164 7.05 -45.46 -2.16
CA VAL A 164 6.68 -46.82 -2.56
C VAL A 164 5.17 -46.92 -2.78
N THR A 165 4.39 -46.31 -1.91
CA THR A 165 2.92 -46.27 -2.03
C THR A 165 2.49 -45.47 -3.25
N GLU A 166 3.16 -44.33 -3.54
CA GLU A 166 2.90 -43.51 -4.72
C GLU A 166 3.24 -44.24 -6.02
N MET A 167 4.37 -44.99 -6.08
CA MET A 167 4.72 -45.80 -7.22
C MET A 167 3.69 -46.91 -7.50
N ARG A 168 3.23 -47.61 -6.45
CA ARG A 168 2.17 -48.65 -6.61
C ARG A 168 0.88 -48.05 -7.14
N ALA A 169 0.49 -46.86 -6.60
CA ALA A 169 -0.72 -46.17 -7.08
C ALA A 169 -0.57 -45.61 -8.51
N PHE A 170 0.65 -45.42 -8.98
CA PHE A 170 0.94 -44.96 -10.34
C PHE A 170 0.78 -46.16 -11.34
N ASP A 171 1.31 -47.34 -11.00
CA ASP A 171 1.19 -48.54 -11.82
C ASP A 171 -0.30 -48.95 -12.00
N GLU A 172 -1.10 -48.92 -10.93
CA GLU A 172 -2.56 -49.15 -11.00
C GLU A 172 -3.32 -48.13 -11.83
N LYS A 173 -2.85 -46.87 -11.86
CA LYS A 173 -3.46 -45.79 -12.65
C LYS A 173 -3.08 -45.87 -14.14
N GLU A 174 -1.93 -46.36 -14.47
CA GLU A 174 -1.46 -46.48 -15.85
C GLU A 174 -2.28 -47.57 -16.59
N GLU A 175 -2.61 -48.68 -15.91
CA GLU A 175 -3.47 -49.69 -16.42
C GLU A 175 -4.93 -49.22 -16.68
N LYS A 176 -5.44 -48.34 -15.80
CA LYS A 176 -6.72 -47.66 -15.98
C LYS A 176 -6.71 -46.54 -17.03
N LYS A 177 -5.59 -45.87 -17.22
CA LYS A 177 -5.43 -44.82 -18.21
C LYS A 177 -5.52 -45.29 -19.64
N LEU A 178 -4.95 -46.46 -19.96
CA LEU A 178 -5.04 -47.09 -21.29
C LEU A 178 -6.51 -47.38 -21.69
N MET A 179 -7.37 -47.62 -20.70
CA MET A 179 -8.81 -47.81 -20.93
C MET A 179 -9.61 -46.48 -21.06
N GLU A 180 -9.15 -45.39 -20.44
CA GLU A 180 -9.83 -44.10 -20.44
C GLU A 180 -9.39 -43.13 -21.57
N GLU A 181 -8.24 -43.33 -22.20
CA GLU A 181 -7.76 -42.45 -23.26
C GLU A 181 -8.56 -42.47 -24.55
N SER A 182 -9.28 -43.56 -24.82
CA SER A 182 -10.27 -43.62 -25.89
C SER A 182 -11.50 -42.71 -25.66
N PHE A 183 -11.84 -42.45 -24.40
CA PHE A 183 -12.99 -41.62 -24.00
C PHE A 183 -12.64 -40.12 -23.88
N LYS A 184 -11.36 -39.78 -23.68
CA LYS A 184 -10.88 -38.40 -23.41
C LYS A 184 -10.66 -37.53 -24.62
N ARG A 185 -10.50 -38.08 -25.83
CA ARG A 185 -10.31 -37.26 -27.06
C ARG A 185 -11.52 -36.39 -27.41
N SER A 186 -12.74 -36.84 -27.08
CA SER A 186 -13.96 -36.06 -27.32
C SER A 186 -14.20 -34.93 -26.29
N LYS A 187 -13.70 -35.12 -25.04
CA LYS A 187 -13.92 -34.15 -23.94
C LYS A 187 -12.90 -32.99 -23.95
N LYS A 188 -11.72 -33.16 -24.55
CA LYS A 188 -10.64 -32.16 -24.58
C LYS A 188 -10.98 -30.97 -25.48
N SER A 189 -11.72 -31.20 -26.55
CA SER A 189 -12.19 -30.12 -27.46
C SER A 189 -13.27 -29.26 -26.83
N LEU A 190 -14.18 -29.86 -26.03
CA LEU A 190 -15.22 -29.13 -25.30
C LEU A 190 -14.65 -28.35 -24.09
N MET A 191 -13.63 -28.89 -23.42
CA MET A 191 -13.03 -28.26 -22.25
C MET A 191 -12.11 -27.08 -22.63
N SER A 192 -11.40 -27.13 -23.78
CA SER A 192 -10.60 -26.00 -24.27
C SER A 192 -11.49 -24.85 -24.71
N ALA A 193 -12.61 -25.12 -25.40
CA ALA A 193 -13.59 -24.11 -25.77
C ALA A 193 -14.25 -23.47 -24.53
N TYR A 194 -14.55 -24.26 -23.50
CA TYR A 194 -15.12 -23.78 -22.26
C TYR A 194 -14.13 -22.95 -21.40
N LEU A 195 -12.82 -23.31 -21.41
CA LEU A 195 -11.76 -22.57 -20.72
C LEU A 195 -11.40 -21.27 -21.44
N ASP A 196 -11.48 -21.22 -22.76
CA ASP A 196 -11.30 -19.97 -23.55
C ASP A 196 -12.47 -19.00 -23.35
N GLU A 197 -13.68 -19.51 -23.14
CA GLU A 197 -14.86 -18.70 -22.86
C GLU A 197 -14.90 -18.21 -21.40
N MET A 198 -14.24 -18.90 -20.48
CA MET A 198 -14.18 -18.58 -19.05
C MET A 198 -12.95 -17.77 -18.62
N SER A 199 -11.97 -17.50 -19.51
CA SER A 199 -10.89 -16.56 -19.17
C SER A 199 -11.42 -15.12 -19.32
N PRO A 200 -11.82 -14.45 -18.23
CA PRO A 200 -12.28 -13.07 -18.35
C PRO A 200 -11.08 -12.22 -18.83
N LEU A 201 -11.22 -11.61 -20.01
CA LEU A 201 -10.28 -10.63 -20.50
C LEU A 201 -10.09 -9.56 -19.40
N PRO A 202 -8.85 -9.25 -18.99
CA PRO A 202 -8.61 -8.24 -17.96
C PRO A 202 -9.25 -6.92 -18.38
N ALA A 203 -10.00 -6.28 -17.49
CA ALA A 203 -10.59 -4.98 -17.74
C ALA A 203 -9.55 -4.03 -18.33
N ALA A 204 -9.97 -3.19 -19.28
CA ALA A 204 -9.11 -2.15 -19.81
C ALA A 204 -8.46 -1.37 -18.64
N VAL A 205 -7.20 -1.00 -18.79
CA VAL A 205 -6.42 -0.31 -17.72
C VAL A 205 -7.15 0.93 -17.20
N ILE A 206 -7.85 1.63 -18.09
CA ILE A 206 -8.68 2.80 -17.74
C ILE A 206 -9.83 2.41 -16.81
N MET A 207 -10.51 1.29 -17.08
CA MET A 207 -11.61 0.82 -16.23
C MET A 207 -11.08 0.40 -14.84
N GLN A 208 -9.93 -0.28 -14.78
CA GLN A 208 -9.27 -0.61 -13.51
C GLN A 208 -8.97 0.67 -12.71
N PHE A 209 -8.42 1.70 -13.37
CA PHE A 209 -8.15 2.99 -12.76
C PHE A 209 -9.42 3.64 -12.20
N LEU A 210 -10.50 3.74 -12.98
CA LEU A 210 -11.74 4.36 -12.54
C LEU A 210 -12.37 3.66 -11.34
N LEU A 211 -12.32 2.32 -11.33
CA LEU A 211 -12.84 1.53 -10.21
C LEU A 211 -11.99 1.70 -8.94
N LEU A 212 -10.66 1.70 -9.07
CA LEU A 212 -9.73 1.93 -7.96
C LEU A 212 -9.88 3.36 -7.42
N TYR A 213 -9.97 4.35 -8.30
CA TYR A 213 -10.21 5.73 -7.92
C TYR A 213 -11.53 5.88 -7.13
N LYS A 214 -12.62 5.27 -7.62
CA LYS A 214 -13.90 5.24 -6.91
C LYS A 214 -13.82 4.53 -5.55
N ARG A 215 -13.06 3.41 -5.47
CA ARG A 215 -12.81 2.70 -4.20
C ARG A 215 -12.13 3.62 -3.19
N ASN A 216 -11.01 4.23 -3.58
CA ASN A 216 -10.23 5.11 -2.72
C ASN A 216 -11.03 6.37 -2.31
N LEU A 217 -11.86 6.91 -3.21
CA LEU A 217 -12.77 8.03 -2.88
C LEU A 217 -13.81 7.64 -1.82
N LEU A 218 -14.38 6.43 -1.92
CA LEU A 218 -15.32 5.92 -0.91
C LEU A 218 -14.63 5.64 0.42
N GLU A 219 -13.38 5.18 0.40
CA GLU A 219 -12.56 4.97 1.59
C GLU A 219 -12.29 6.30 2.31
N ASN A 220 -11.85 7.33 1.60
CA ASN A 220 -11.66 8.67 2.12
C ASN A 220 -12.97 9.26 2.68
N LYS A 221 -14.10 9.06 1.98
CA LYS A 221 -15.41 9.50 2.48
C LYS A 221 -15.80 8.81 3.79
N ARG A 222 -15.47 7.52 3.95
CA ARG A 222 -15.76 6.77 5.19
C ARG A 222 -14.77 7.11 6.31
N GLY A 223 -13.52 7.42 5.96
CA GLY A 223 -12.45 7.85 6.88
C GLY A 223 -12.33 9.37 7.02
N TYR A 224 -13.40 10.14 6.78
CA TYR A 224 -13.39 11.62 6.72
C TYR A 224 -12.80 12.30 7.96
N ILE A 225 -12.84 11.66 9.12
CA ILE A 225 -12.32 12.22 10.38
C ILE A 225 -10.80 12.50 10.26
N TYR A 226 -10.05 11.62 9.62
CA TYR A 226 -8.61 11.82 9.37
C TYR A 226 -8.37 13.05 8.49
N LEU A 227 -9.13 13.17 7.40
CA LEU A 227 -9.03 14.30 6.47
C LEU A 227 -9.43 15.61 7.15
N LEU A 228 -10.51 15.59 7.93
CA LEU A 228 -10.97 16.75 8.69
C LEU A 228 -9.92 17.22 9.71
N ASN A 229 -9.34 16.30 10.48
CA ASN A 229 -8.31 16.64 11.46
C ASN A 229 -7.08 17.25 10.79
N ARG A 230 -6.68 16.74 9.62
CA ARG A 230 -5.57 17.28 8.85
C ARG A 230 -5.86 18.70 8.35
N LEU A 231 -7.07 18.96 7.85
CA LEU A 231 -7.51 20.29 7.42
C LEU A 231 -7.55 21.27 8.59
N VAL A 232 -8.18 20.89 9.71
CA VAL A 232 -8.26 21.71 10.93
C VAL A 232 -6.87 22.04 11.47
N ALA A 233 -5.95 21.10 11.47
CA ALA A 233 -4.57 21.34 11.89
C ALA A 233 -3.87 22.39 11.01
N HIS A 234 -4.02 22.32 9.67
CA HIS A 234 -3.44 23.33 8.77
C HIS A 234 -4.04 24.71 8.99
N ILE A 235 -5.35 24.81 9.22
CA ILE A 235 -6.03 26.06 9.54
C ILE A 235 -5.51 26.64 10.88
N ALA A 236 -5.46 25.82 11.93
CA ALA A 236 -5.01 26.23 13.25
C ALA A 236 -3.55 26.71 13.24
N ILE A 237 -2.66 25.98 12.55
CA ILE A 237 -1.25 26.36 12.41
C ILE A 237 -1.12 27.60 11.51
N GLY A 238 -1.97 27.77 10.50
CA GLY A 238 -2.04 28.97 9.67
C GLY A 238 -2.34 30.23 10.50
N PHE A 239 -3.30 30.16 11.40
CA PHE A 239 -3.56 31.22 12.36
C PHE A 239 -2.39 31.47 13.31
N LEU A 240 -1.81 30.39 13.87
CA LEU A 240 -0.68 30.50 14.78
C LEU A 240 0.52 31.24 14.12
N PHE A 241 0.92 30.80 12.93
CA PHE A 241 2.01 31.44 12.19
C PHE A 241 1.66 32.85 11.73
N GLY A 242 0.41 33.06 11.27
CA GLY A 242 -0.08 34.38 10.87
C GLY A 242 -0.03 35.39 12.00
N TYR A 243 -0.43 35.02 13.22
CA TYR A 243 -0.36 35.89 14.38
C TYR A 243 1.06 36.06 14.92
N LEU A 244 1.89 35.02 14.94
CA LEU A 244 3.27 35.06 15.41
C LEU A 244 4.13 36.01 14.55
N TYR A 245 3.89 36.02 13.24
CA TYR A 245 4.61 36.86 12.26
C TYR A 245 3.71 37.97 11.70
N ARG A 246 2.83 38.55 12.51
CA ARG A 246 1.91 39.58 12.06
C ARG A 246 2.68 40.82 11.56
N GLY A 247 2.34 41.29 10.35
CA GLY A 247 2.91 42.52 9.75
C GLY A 247 4.36 42.43 9.31
N VAL A 248 4.99 41.24 9.27
CA VAL A 248 6.43 41.13 8.88
C VAL A 248 6.65 41.36 7.39
N GLY A 249 5.62 41.31 6.55
CA GLY A 249 5.72 41.47 5.09
C GLY A 249 5.77 42.88 4.60
N SER A 250 5.41 43.89 5.44
CA SER A 250 5.23 45.29 5.03
C SER A 250 6.40 46.22 5.38
N LYS A 251 7.20 45.92 6.43
CA LYS A 251 8.19 46.81 7.01
C LYS A 251 9.64 46.39 6.69
N ALA A 252 10.53 47.40 6.55
CA ALA A 252 11.94 47.20 6.24
C ALA A 252 12.76 46.59 7.41
N ASN A 253 12.37 46.87 8.66
CA ASN A 253 13.06 46.35 9.84
C ASN A 253 12.73 44.89 10.14
N THR A 254 11.65 44.33 9.55
CA THR A 254 11.19 42.95 9.77
C THR A 254 11.54 41.96 8.65
N VAL A 255 12.35 42.38 7.67
CA VAL A 255 12.71 41.55 6.50
C VAL A 255 13.33 40.21 6.88
N LEU A 256 14.22 40.17 7.87
CA LEU A 256 14.80 38.92 8.37
C LEU A 256 13.74 38.02 9.05
N GLY A 257 12.80 38.62 9.78
CA GLY A 257 11.67 37.91 10.35
C GLY A 257 10.77 37.28 9.28
N ASN A 258 10.55 38.02 8.17
CA ASN A 258 9.81 37.54 7.03
C ASN A 258 10.55 36.39 6.29
N TYR A 259 11.86 36.47 6.19
CA TYR A 259 12.70 35.39 5.63
C TYR A 259 12.57 34.10 6.45
N VAL A 260 12.59 34.19 7.79
CA VAL A 260 12.36 33.07 8.71
C VAL A 260 10.93 32.54 8.59
N TYR A 261 9.93 33.43 8.47
CA TYR A 261 8.53 33.03 8.23
C TYR A 261 8.38 32.20 6.94
N MET A 262 8.97 32.64 5.83
CA MET A 262 8.91 31.93 4.55
C MET A 262 9.58 30.56 4.65
N TYR A 263 10.72 30.46 5.33
CA TYR A 263 11.40 29.19 5.60
C TYR A 263 10.54 28.26 6.44
N GLY A 264 10.02 28.76 7.57
CA GLY A 264 9.17 27.99 8.48
C GLY A 264 7.88 27.49 7.82
N THR A 265 7.25 28.36 7.01
CA THR A 265 6.07 28.01 6.20
C THR A 265 6.36 26.87 5.23
N LEU A 266 7.43 26.97 4.45
CA LEU A 266 7.79 25.93 3.50
C LEU A 266 8.17 24.63 4.21
N LEU A 267 8.95 24.70 5.29
CA LEU A 267 9.38 23.53 6.05
C LEU A 267 8.18 22.78 6.64
N LEU A 268 7.22 23.50 7.22
CA LEU A 268 6.03 22.94 7.82
C LEU A 268 5.16 22.22 6.78
N LEU A 269 4.90 22.86 5.64
CA LEU A 269 4.06 22.29 4.59
C LEU A 269 4.73 21.10 3.90
N VAL A 270 6.04 21.16 3.66
CA VAL A 270 6.85 20.04 3.16
C VAL A 270 6.82 18.86 4.13
N TYR A 271 6.97 19.13 5.42
CA TYR A 271 6.94 18.10 6.46
C TYR A 271 5.57 17.44 6.55
N THR A 272 4.50 18.22 6.67
CA THR A 272 3.13 17.70 6.81
C THR A 272 2.67 16.94 5.58
N GLY A 273 2.96 17.46 4.37
CA GLY A 273 2.65 16.80 3.10
C GLY A 273 3.37 15.46 2.93
N LYS A 274 4.64 15.39 3.32
CA LYS A 274 5.43 14.16 3.27
C LYS A 274 4.95 13.13 4.29
N MET A 275 4.80 13.54 5.56
CA MET A 275 4.49 12.62 6.65
C MET A 275 3.11 11.99 6.53
N SER A 276 2.12 12.69 5.99
CA SER A 276 0.76 12.15 5.77
C SER A 276 0.79 10.84 4.98
N VAL A 277 1.55 10.80 3.90
CA VAL A 277 1.66 9.63 3.02
C VAL A 277 2.67 8.61 3.54
N THR A 278 3.80 9.07 4.09
CA THR A 278 4.85 8.20 4.65
C THR A 278 4.31 7.27 5.74
N LEU A 279 3.34 7.74 6.54
CA LEU A 279 2.74 6.95 7.62
C LEU A 279 1.63 6.02 7.12
N GLN A 280 0.82 6.46 6.18
CA GLN A 280 -0.34 5.71 5.70
C GLN A 280 0.06 4.59 4.72
N PHE A 281 0.94 4.88 3.77
CA PHE A 281 1.25 3.98 2.66
C PHE A 281 1.81 2.61 3.09
N PRO A 282 2.72 2.48 4.11
CA PRO A 282 3.18 1.18 4.57
C PRO A 282 2.08 0.29 5.16
N LEU A 283 1.01 0.87 5.70
CA LEU A 283 -0.13 0.13 6.25
C LEU A 283 -0.94 -0.54 5.14
N GLU A 284 -1.03 0.09 3.98
CA GLU A 284 -1.75 -0.42 2.81
C GLU A 284 -0.95 -1.52 2.07
N MET A 285 0.37 -1.61 2.29
CA MET A 285 1.26 -2.54 1.58
C MET A 285 0.86 -4.01 1.71
N LYS A 286 0.30 -4.42 2.86
CA LYS A 286 -0.15 -5.81 3.06
C LYS A 286 -1.34 -6.13 2.16
N VAL A 287 -2.29 -5.21 2.06
CA VAL A 287 -3.49 -5.35 1.21
C VAL A 287 -3.08 -5.34 -0.26
N LEU A 288 -2.24 -4.37 -0.66
CA LEU A 288 -1.71 -4.28 -2.02
C LEU A 288 -0.98 -5.56 -2.43
N ALA A 289 -0.13 -6.12 -1.55
CA ALA A 289 0.61 -7.35 -1.85
C ALA A 289 -0.32 -8.54 -2.07
N SER A 290 -1.38 -8.68 -1.26
CA SER A 290 -2.38 -9.75 -1.42
C SER A 290 -3.19 -9.58 -2.71
N GLU A 291 -3.71 -8.37 -2.97
CA GLU A 291 -4.50 -8.08 -4.17
C GLU A 291 -3.67 -8.22 -5.47
N HIS A 292 -2.40 -7.83 -5.42
CA HIS A 292 -1.48 -7.96 -6.56
C HIS A 292 -1.09 -9.44 -6.81
N PHE A 293 -0.84 -10.22 -5.76
CA PHE A 293 -0.58 -11.65 -5.87
C PHE A 293 -1.75 -12.39 -6.54
N ASN A 294 -2.97 -12.04 -6.16
CA ASN A 294 -4.18 -12.59 -6.75
C ASN A 294 -4.52 -11.99 -8.14
N ARG A 295 -3.66 -11.12 -8.68
CA ARG A 295 -3.80 -10.49 -10.01
C ARG A 295 -5.11 -9.72 -10.22
N TRP A 296 -5.66 -9.12 -9.18
CA TRP A 296 -6.93 -8.39 -9.28
C TRP A 296 -6.84 -7.17 -10.19
N TYR A 297 -5.67 -6.49 -10.23
CA TYR A 297 -5.40 -5.34 -11.08
C TYR A 297 -3.89 -5.14 -11.32
N LYS A 298 -3.56 -4.30 -12.29
CA LYS A 298 -2.18 -3.90 -12.57
C LYS A 298 -1.71 -2.83 -11.56
N LEU A 299 -0.41 -2.80 -11.29
CA LEU A 299 0.19 -1.84 -10.35
C LEU A 299 0.03 -0.38 -10.79
N THR A 300 0.14 -0.10 -12.11
CA THR A 300 0.04 1.27 -12.65
C THR A 300 -1.30 1.96 -12.33
N PRO A 301 -2.50 1.39 -12.63
CA PRO A 301 -3.76 2.02 -12.30
C PRO A 301 -3.98 2.17 -10.79
N TYR A 302 -3.43 1.27 -9.97
CA TYR A 302 -3.47 1.40 -8.52
C TYR A 302 -2.69 2.64 -8.06
N LEU A 303 -1.40 2.71 -8.39
CA LEU A 303 -0.55 3.82 -7.93
C LEU A 303 -1.08 5.17 -8.43
N LEU A 304 -1.51 5.24 -9.70
CA LEU A 304 -2.08 6.45 -10.26
C LEU A 304 -3.36 6.88 -9.52
N SER A 305 -4.23 5.94 -9.14
CA SER A 305 -5.47 6.25 -8.42
C SER A 305 -5.20 6.78 -7.02
N VAL A 306 -4.21 6.25 -6.31
CA VAL A 306 -3.80 6.69 -4.97
C VAL A 306 -3.20 8.10 -5.03
N ILE A 307 -2.29 8.35 -5.98
CA ILE A 307 -1.65 9.67 -6.16
C ILE A 307 -2.69 10.74 -6.50
N LEU A 308 -3.54 10.47 -7.50
CA LEU A 308 -4.50 11.48 -7.99
C LEU A 308 -5.60 11.83 -6.99
N ILE A 309 -5.90 10.97 -6.04
CA ILE A 309 -6.92 11.28 -5.02
C ILE A 309 -6.34 12.11 -3.88
N GLU A 310 -5.05 11.96 -3.59
CA GLU A 310 -4.38 12.66 -2.49
C GLU A 310 -3.96 14.09 -2.90
N ILE A 311 -3.62 14.32 -4.18
CA ILE A 311 -3.19 15.64 -4.68
C ILE A 311 -4.20 16.76 -4.38
N PRO A 312 -5.49 16.67 -4.76
CA PRO A 312 -6.45 17.74 -4.51
C PRO A 312 -6.61 18.08 -3.04
N PHE A 313 -6.57 17.05 -2.19
CA PHE A 313 -6.70 17.24 -0.75
C PHE A 313 -5.46 17.91 -0.15
N GLN A 314 -4.25 17.53 -0.58
CA GLN A 314 -3.01 18.18 -0.16
C GLN A 314 -2.96 19.64 -0.60
N VAL A 315 -3.37 19.93 -1.84
CA VAL A 315 -3.48 21.31 -2.37
C VAL A 315 -4.44 22.13 -1.53
N LEU A 316 -5.62 21.59 -1.18
CA LEU A 316 -6.60 22.25 -0.34
C LEU A 316 -6.01 22.60 1.04
N CYS A 317 -5.37 21.66 1.71
CA CYS A 317 -4.73 21.89 3.02
C CYS A 317 -3.64 22.98 2.94
N CYS A 318 -2.81 22.92 1.90
CA CYS A 318 -1.76 23.90 1.64
C CYS A 318 -2.35 25.30 1.44
N TRP A 319 -3.38 25.44 0.61
CA TRP A 319 -4.01 26.72 0.30
C TRP A 319 -4.73 27.32 1.50
N MET A 320 -5.41 26.49 2.29
CA MET A 320 -6.07 26.99 3.52
C MET A 320 -5.07 27.57 4.51
N TYR A 321 -3.93 26.89 4.70
CA TYR A 321 -2.83 27.44 5.52
C TYR A 321 -2.28 28.74 4.92
N LEU A 322 -1.95 28.74 3.62
CA LEU A 322 -1.32 29.88 2.95
C LEU A 322 -2.23 31.11 2.93
N LEU A 323 -3.51 30.96 2.60
CA LEU A 323 -4.44 32.10 2.56
C LEU A 323 -4.52 32.81 3.92
N ILE A 324 -4.58 32.05 5.01
CA ILE A 324 -4.66 32.60 6.36
C ILE A 324 -3.33 33.28 6.75
N SER A 325 -2.22 32.56 6.63
CA SER A 325 -0.92 33.07 7.09
C SER A 325 -0.41 34.22 6.22
N TYR A 326 -0.62 34.17 4.90
CA TYR A 326 -0.21 35.19 3.95
C TYR A 326 -0.90 36.54 4.21
N TYR A 327 -2.23 36.49 4.47
CA TYR A 327 -3.01 37.69 4.78
C TYR A 327 -2.62 38.31 6.13
N LEU A 328 -2.49 37.49 7.19
CA LEU A 328 -2.16 37.97 8.53
C LEU A 328 -0.73 38.53 8.64
N THR A 329 0.18 38.06 7.81
CA THR A 329 1.57 38.56 7.77
C THR A 329 1.73 39.77 6.89
N GLU A 330 0.67 40.33 6.30
CA GLU A 330 0.66 41.52 5.45
C GLU A 330 1.61 41.40 4.25
N GLN A 331 1.63 40.24 3.61
CA GLN A 331 2.39 40.05 2.36
C GLN A 331 1.71 40.77 1.19
N PRO A 332 2.46 41.16 0.11
CA PRO A 332 1.90 41.90 -1.01
C PRO A 332 0.79 41.11 -1.74
N LEU A 333 -0.40 41.73 -1.87
CA LEU A 333 -1.58 41.15 -2.53
C LEU A 333 -1.60 41.47 -4.03
N ASP A 334 -0.56 41.07 -4.75
CA ASP A 334 -0.41 41.20 -6.19
C ASP A 334 -0.08 39.84 -6.87
N PHE A 335 0.47 39.86 -8.09
CA PHE A 335 0.87 38.61 -8.78
C PHE A 335 1.91 37.79 -8.00
N ARG A 336 2.65 38.40 -7.05
CA ARG A 336 3.62 37.72 -6.18
C ARG A 336 2.97 36.65 -5.31
N MET A 337 1.72 36.87 -4.89
CA MET A 337 0.94 35.89 -4.15
C MET A 337 0.76 34.60 -4.95
N TYR A 338 0.45 34.70 -6.25
CA TYR A 338 0.29 33.52 -7.08
C TYR A 338 1.57 32.71 -7.24
N LEU A 339 2.71 33.40 -7.40
CA LEU A 339 4.02 32.76 -7.47
C LEU A 339 4.40 32.09 -6.14
N PHE A 340 4.15 32.77 -5.03
CA PHE A 340 4.37 32.24 -3.68
C PHE A 340 3.57 30.94 -3.48
N VAL A 341 2.28 30.95 -3.78
CA VAL A 341 1.39 29.78 -3.69
C VAL A 341 1.85 28.67 -4.63
N LEU A 342 2.26 29.00 -5.86
CA LEU A 342 2.72 28.04 -6.86
C LEU A 342 3.97 27.29 -6.38
N PHE A 343 5.02 28.01 -5.93
CA PHE A 343 6.25 27.39 -5.47
C PHE A 343 6.04 26.56 -4.20
N THR A 344 5.29 27.08 -3.24
CA THR A 344 5.00 26.37 -1.99
C THR A 344 4.21 25.09 -2.26
N THR A 345 3.18 25.16 -3.08
CA THR A 345 2.35 24.00 -3.43
C THR A 345 3.17 22.96 -4.20
N SER A 346 3.97 23.38 -5.17
CA SER A 346 4.83 22.48 -5.96
C SER A 346 5.85 21.75 -5.09
N CYS A 347 6.48 22.44 -4.15
CA CYS A 347 7.39 21.83 -3.18
C CYS A 347 6.70 20.83 -2.26
N THR A 348 5.49 21.16 -1.80
CA THR A 348 4.71 20.29 -0.94
C THR A 348 4.31 18.99 -1.66
N LEU A 349 3.92 19.09 -2.93
CA LEU A 349 3.62 17.91 -3.77
C LEU A 349 4.88 17.08 -4.06
N CYS A 350 6.02 17.74 -4.30
CA CYS A 350 7.30 17.05 -4.45
C CYS A 350 7.71 16.30 -3.17
N ALA A 351 7.52 16.90 -2.01
CA ALA A 351 7.76 16.26 -0.72
C ALA A 351 6.83 15.07 -0.48
N GLN A 352 5.58 15.15 -0.93
CA GLN A 352 4.62 14.04 -0.90
C GLN A 352 5.11 12.86 -1.76
N ALA A 353 5.67 13.10 -2.95
CA ALA A 353 6.27 12.07 -3.78
C ALA A 353 7.44 11.34 -3.08
N TRP A 354 8.29 12.09 -2.35
CA TRP A 354 9.29 11.50 -1.45
C TRP A 354 8.64 10.64 -0.35
N GLY A 355 7.50 11.07 0.19
CA GLY A 355 6.72 10.31 1.18
C GLY A 355 6.28 8.94 0.65
N TYR A 356 5.77 8.89 -0.58
CA TYR A 356 5.42 7.63 -1.25
C TYR A 356 6.62 6.72 -1.44
N PHE A 357 7.76 7.25 -1.88
CA PHE A 357 8.98 6.47 -2.06
C PHE A 357 9.48 5.84 -0.76
N VAL A 358 9.57 6.64 0.31
CA VAL A 358 9.99 6.15 1.63
C VAL A 358 8.99 5.12 2.17
N GLY A 359 7.68 5.38 2.07
CA GLY A 359 6.63 4.46 2.51
C GLY A 359 6.59 3.15 1.73
N ALA A 360 6.93 3.16 0.43
CA ALA A 360 7.02 1.96 -0.40
C ALA A 360 8.24 1.10 -0.08
N THR A 361 9.38 1.74 0.22
CA THR A 361 10.67 1.05 0.39
C THR A 361 10.89 0.54 1.80
N THR A 362 10.40 1.26 2.82
CA THR A 362 10.74 0.99 4.23
C THR A 362 9.51 0.57 5.05
N PRO A 363 9.71 -0.25 6.11
CA PRO A 363 8.64 -0.53 7.07
C PRO A 363 8.29 0.73 7.89
N LEU A 364 7.06 0.78 8.41
CA LEU A 364 6.54 1.94 9.14
C LEU A 364 7.50 2.49 10.21
N LYS A 365 8.13 1.61 11.01
CA LYS A 365 9.07 2.01 12.08
C LYS A 365 10.26 2.82 11.55
N VAL A 366 10.81 2.43 10.40
CA VAL A 366 11.94 3.11 9.75
C VAL A 366 11.45 4.36 9.02
N ALA A 367 10.30 4.32 8.39
CA ALA A 367 9.70 5.43 7.66
C ALA A 367 9.46 6.66 8.54
N VAL A 368 8.98 6.44 9.79
CA VAL A 368 8.75 7.50 10.79
C VAL A 368 10.05 8.28 11.09
N PHE A 369 11.17 7.58 11.19
CA PHE A 369 12.46 8.20 11.48
C PHE A 369 13.11 8.81 10.22
N LEU A 370 13.13 8.09 9.13
CA LEU A 370 13.81 8.51 7.88
C LEU A 370 13.10 9.69 7.21
N GLY A 371 11.77 9.78 7.35
CA GLY A 371 10.97 10.87 6.80
C GLY A 371 11.49 12.26 7.19
N PRO A 372 11.49 12.61 8.48
CA PRO A 372 12.01 13.89 8.97
C PRO A 372 13.47 14.16 8.58
N VAL A 373 14.35 13.15 8.71
CA VAL A 373 15.78 13.29 8.40
C VAL A 373 16.01 13.75 6.95
N ILE A 374 15.33 13.14 5.98
CA ILE A 374 15.43 13.54 4.58
C ILE A 374 14.88 14.97 4.35
N ALA A 375 13.79 15.35 5.03
CA ALA A 375 13.25 16.71 4.91
C ALA A 375 14.23 17.76 5.43
N CYS A 376 14.83 17.51 6.60
CA CYS A 376 15.84 18.39 7.19
C CYS A 376 17.08 18.51 6.31
N LEU A 377 17.56 17.38 5.75
CA LEU A 377 18.73 17.38 4.87
C LEU A 377 18.57 18.33 3.67
N PHE A 378 17.44 18.28 2.99
CA PHE A 378 17.18 19.16 1.85
C PHE A 378 16.93 20.62 2.26
N SER A 379 16.38 20.87 3.45
CA SER A 379 16.09 22.23 3.93
C SER A 379 17.37 23.02 4.26
N ILE A 380 18.44 22.36 4.72
CA ILE A 380 19.73 22.99 5.03
C ILE A 380 20.28 23.72 3.81
N PHE A 381 20.22 23.12 2.63
CA PHE A 381 20.74 23.71 1.38
C PHE A 381 19.87 24.86 0.83
N GLY A 382 18.69 25.07 1.37
CA GLY A 382 17.82 26.19 0.95
C GLY A 382 18.00 27.46 1.78
N PHE A 383 18.21 27.30 3.09
CA PHE A 383 18.17 28.40 4.05
C PHE A 383 19.54 28.72 4.68
N CYS A 384 20.29 27.68 5.11
CA CYS A 384 21.47 27.89 5.94
C CYS A 384 22.75 28.12 5.14
N ILE A 385 22.85 27.60 3.90
CA ILE A 385 24.11 27.54 3.16
C ILE A 385 23.90 28.09 1.74
N THR A 386 24.70 29.06 1.34
CA THR A 386 24.76 29.56 -0.03
C THR A 386 25.62 28.65 -0.91
N TYR A 387 25.49 28.76 -2.24
CA TYR A 387 26.26 27.94 -3.19
C TYR A 387 27.78 28.11 -3.02
N LEU A 388 28.25 29.35 -2.79
CA LEU A 388 29.66 29.66 -2.64
C LEU A 388 30.27 29.01 -1.37
N ASN A 389 29.48 28.95 -0.30
CA ASN A 389 29.92 28.39 0.98
C ASN A 389 29.74 26.87 1.03
N THR A 390 29.10 26.24 0.00
CA THR A 390 28.94 24.82 -0.07
C THR A 390 30.22 24.11 -0.52
N PRO A 391 30.76 23.15 0.24
CA PRO A 391 31.91 22.35 -0.17
C PRO A 391 31.67 21.69 -1.53
N VAL A 392 32.72 21.58 -2.36
CA VAL A 392 32.60 21.09 -3.76
C VAL A 392 31.87 19.75 -3.88
N TYR A 393 32.11 18.82 -2.94
CA TYR A 393 31.51 17.48 -2.94
C TYR A 393 30.02 17.47 -2.57
N PHE A 394 29.46 18.55 -2.03
CA PHE A 394 28.02 18.69 -1.73
C PHE A 394 27.27 19.60 -2.70
N ARG A 395 27.98 20.26 -3.66
CA ARG A 395 27.34 21.16 -4.64
C ARG A 395 26.29 20.46 -5.50
N TRP A 396 26.47 19.18 -5.79
CA TRP A 396 25.47 18.40 -6.52
C TRP A 396 24.15 18.27 -5.73
N ILE A 397 24.20 18.09 -4.39
CA ILE A 397 22.97 18.04 -3.55
C ILE A 397 22.29 19.41 -3.55
N TYR A 398 23.08 20.50 -3.46
CA TYR A 398 22.55 21.84 -3.57
C TYR A 398 21.78 22.04 -4.87
N SER A 399 22.30 21.58 -6.00
CA SER A 399 21.70 21.75 -7.32
C SER A 399 20.40 20.97 -7.48
N ILE A 400 20.29 19.75 -6.93
CA ILE A 400 19.10 18.88 -7.00
C ILE A 400 18.13 19.07 -5.83
N SER A 401 18.38 19.99 -4.90
CA SER A 401 17.46 20.23 -3.78
C SER A 401 16.19 20.94 -4.25
N TYR A 402 15.07 20.17 -4.27
CA TYR A 402 13.75 20.75 -4.55
C TYR A 402 13.34 21.81 -3.52
N TYR A 403 13.79 21.65 -2.26
CA TYR A 403 13.53 22.61 -1.20
C TYR A 403 14.21 23.94 -1.49
N ARG A 404 15.51 23.92 -1.89
CA ARG A 404 16.23 25.13 -2.31
C ARG A 404 15.55 25.82 -3.49
N ALA A 405 15.22 25.04 -4.54
CA ALA A 405 14.57 25.59 -5.73
C ALA A 405 13.25 26.31 -5.38
N GLY A 406 12.45 25.70 -4.50
CA GLY A 406 11.22 26.29 -4.02
C GLY A 406 11.43 27.49 -3.10
N PHE A 407 12.33 27.39 -2.14
CA PHE A 407 12.60 28.48 -1.20
C PHE A 407 13.13 29.72 -1.89
N HIS A 408 14.11 29.57 -2.80
CA HIS A 408 14.60 30.68 -3.63
C HIS A 408 13.49 31.27 -4.51
N GLY A 409 12.61 30.41 -5.08
CA GLY A 409 11.43 30.87 -5.83
C GLY A 409 10.47 31.69 -4.96
N ILE A 410 10.21 31.27 -3.73
CA ILE A 410 9.36 31.99 -2.76
C ILE A 410 9.98 33.36 -2.40
N VAL A 411 11.26 33.38 -2.01
CA VAL A 411 11.95 34.62 -1.61
C VAL A 411 12.02 35.61 -2.77
N TYR A 412 12.39 35.14 -3.96
CA TYR A 412 12.41 35.96 -5.16
C TYR A 412 11.02 36.44 -5.58
N SER A 413 9.97 35.64 -5.37
CA SER A 413 8.59 36.06 -5.62
C SER A 413 8.21 37.28 -4.78
N ILE A 414 8.63 37.34 -3.51
CA ILE A 414 8.28 38.42 -2.58
C ILE A 414 9.18 39.65 -2.76
N TYR A 415 10.48 39.47 -2.90
CA TYR A 415 11.45 40.60 -2.92
C TYR A 415 12.00 40.95 -4.29
N GLY A 416 11.80 40.09 -5.30
CA GLY A 416 12.22 40.30 -6.68
C GLY A 416 11.29 41.23 -7.48
N PHE A 417 11.42 41.19 -8.81
CA PHE A 417 10.59 41.92 -9.75
C PHE A 417 10.56 43.43 -9.48
N HIS A 418 11.73 44.02 -9.17
CA HIS A 418 11.88 45.45 -8.87
C HIS A 418 10.85 45.94 -7.82
N ARG A 419 10.69 45.21 -6.73
CA ARG A 419 9.80 45.62 -5.64
C ARG A 419 10.21 47.01 -5.14
N SER A 420 9.20 47.87 -4.91
CA SER A 420 9.42 49.20 -4.34
C SER A 420 10.10 49.09 -2.97
N PRO A 421 10.90 50.10 -2.59
CA PRO A 421 11.51 50.15 -1.26
C PRO A 421 10.47 49.97 -0.16
N LEU A 422 10.86 49.22 0.88
CA LEU A 422 10.01 48.99 2.05
C LEU A 422 10.04 50.19 2.99
N GLU A 423 8.93 50.45 3.65
CA GLU A 423 8.79 51.54 4.62
C GLU A 423 9.62 51.23 5.87
N CYS A 424 10.45 52.22 6.26
CA CYS A 424 11.17 52.18 7.52
C CYS A 424 10.32 52.87 8.60
N PRO A 425 10.04 52.23 9.74
CA PRO A 425 9.30 52.84 10.84
C PRO A 425 9.97 54.10 11.33
N GLU A 426 9.20 55.16 11.67
CA GLU A 426 9.71 56.46 12.14
C GLU A 426 10.55 56.35 13.42
N GLU A 427 10.38 55.27 14.18
CA GLU A 427 11.11 54.99 15.42
C GLU A 427 12.57 54.54 15.16
N GLU A 428 12.90 54.09 13.95
CA GLU A 428 14.23 53.60 13.58
C GLU A 428 14.99 54.59 12.71
N LEU A 429 16.22 54.94 13.12
CA LEU A 429 17.09 55.86 12.40
C LEU A 429 17.60 55.28 11.08
N TYR A 430 17.67 53.94 10.93
CA TYR A 430 18.21 53.27 9.74
C TYR A 430 17.64 51.89 9.56
N CYS A 431 17.15 51.61 8.36
CA CYS A 431 16.70 50.27 7.97
C CYS A 431 17.60 49.69 6.89
N HIS A 432 18.37 48.68 7.23
CA HIS A 432 19.39 48.07 6.36
C HIS A 432 18.80 47.52 5.06
N TYR A 433 17.64 46.89 5.15
CA TYR A 433 16.93 46.20 4.05
C TYR A 433 15.76 47.03 3.51
N SER A 434 15.81 48.35 3.55
CA SER A 434 14.80 49.19 2.90
C SER A 434 14.73 48.93 1.38
N ASN A 435 15.87 48.62 0.74
CA ASN A 435 15.92 48.20 -0.65
C ASN A 435 15.87 46.65 -0.73
N PRO A 436 14.81 46.04 -1.31
CA PRO A 436 14.69 44.60 -1.46
C PRO A 436 15.81 43.95 -2.29
N GLN A 437 16.38 44.66 -3.27
CA GLN A 437 17.48 44.13 -4.08
C GLN A 437 18.72 43.86 -3.24
N LYS A 438 19.06 44.77 -2.31
CA LYS A 438 20.20 44.63 -1.41
C LYS A 438 20.05 43.36 -0.54
N PHE A 439 18.81 43.06 -0.07
CA PHE A 439 18.52 41.84 0.66
C PHE A 439 18.76 40.58 -0.18
N LEU A 440 18.31 40.57 -1.44
CA LEU A 440 18.53 39.47 -2.35
C LEU A 440 20.00 39.22 -2.65
N GLU A 441 20.78 40.31 -2.85
CA GLU A 441 22.23 40.25 -3.07
C GLU A 441 22.98 39.64 -1.89
N GLU A 442 22.69 40.10 -0.67
CA GLU A 442 23.31 39.55 0.55
C GLU A 442 22.92 38.08 0.83
N MET A 443 21.71 37.67 0.46
CA MET A 443 21.26 36.26 0.56
C MET A 443 21.76 35.40 -0.60
N GLY A 444 22.42 35.98 -1.62
CA GLY A 444 22.90 35.23 -2.80
C GLY A 444 21.80 34.76 -3.75
N ILE A 445 20.65 35.47 -3.79
CA ILE A 445 19.45 35.13 -4.56
C ILE A 445 19.23 36.18 -5.69
N VAL A 446 20.28 36.59 -6.38
CA VAL A 446 20.22 37.73 -7.32
C VAL A 446 19.59 37.34 -8.65
N GLU A 447 19.99 36.22 -9.23
CA GLU A 447 19.54 35.75 -10.53
C GLU A 447 18.79 34.40 -10.36
N VAL A 448 17.50 34.48 -10.13
CA VAL A 448 16.66 33.28 -9.99
C VAL A 448 15.86 33.10 -11.26
N ASP A 449 16.22 32.10 -12.05
CA ASP A 449 15.35 31.60 -13.12
C ASP A 449 14.21 30.75 -12.52
N LEU A 450 13.03 31.37 -12.44
CA LEU A 450 11.85 30.74 -11.87
C LEU A 450 11.41 29.50 -12.69
N VAL A 451 11.59 29.54 -14.02
CA VAL A 451 11.21 28.40 -14.89
C VAL A 451 12.14 27.22 -14.64
N SER A 452 13.44 27.46 -14.50
CA SER A 452 14.43 26.44 -14.16
C SER A 452 14.11 25.82 -12.79
N ASN A 453 13.79 26.61 -11.78
CA ASN A 453 13.47 26.12 -10.44
C ASN A 453 12.19 25.26 -10.43
N ILE A 454 11.13 25.68 -11.10
CA ILE A 454 9.91 24.88 -11.25
C ILE A 454 10.21 23.58 -12.01
N SER A 455 11.02 23.63 -13.06
CA SER A 455 11.40 22.45 -13.84
C SER A 455 12.15 21.42 -12.99
N VAL A 456 13.06 21.87 -12.13
CA VAL A 456 13.77 21.00 -11.17
C VAL A 456 12.77 20.33 -10.20
N ILE A 457 11.82 21.08 -9.63
CA ILE A 457 10.82 20.53 -8.70
C ILE A 457 9.96 19.48 -9.42
N VAL A 458 9.48 19.77 -10.63
CA VAL A 458 8.65 18.85 -11.42
C VAL A 458 9.45 17.60 -11.83
N ALA A 459 10.70 17.77 -12.26
CA ALA A 459 11.57 16.65 -12.63
C ALA A 459 11.79 15.69 -11.44
N ILE A 460 12.05 16.22 -10.24
CA ILE A 460 12.21 15.43 -9.03
C ILE A 460 10.89 14.75 -8.64
N TRP A 461 9.77 15.45 -8.76
CA TRP A 461 8.45 14.89 -8.53
C TRP A 461 8.18 13.67 -9.41
N CYS A 462 8.41 13.79 -10.72
CA CYS A 462 8.28 12.66 -11.66
C CYS A 462 9.25 11.52 -11.33
N LEU A 463 10.51 11.85 -11.04
CA LEU A 463 11.56 10.88 -10.70
C LEU A 463 11.17 10.05 -9.47
N MET A 464 10.66 10.72 -8.42
CA MET A 464 10.29 10.04 -7.18
C MET A 464 9.07 9.14 -7.33
N HIS A 465 8.07 9.52 -8.16
CA HIS A 465 6.96 8.63 -8.49
C HIS A 465 7.41 7.44 -9.34
N ALA A 466 8.32 7.64 -10.29
CA ALA A 466 8.91 6.54 -11.05
C ALA A 466 9.72 5.58 -10.15
N ALA A 467 10.51 6.12 -9.22
CA ALA A 467 11.25 5.34 -8.22
C ALA A 467 10.31 4.55 -7.29
N THR A 468 9.19 5.15 -6.88
CA THR A 468 8.14 4.48 -6.10
C THR A 468 7.55 3.30 -6.88
N TYR A 469 7.20 3.50 -8.14
CA TYR A 469 6.68 2.44 -9.01
C TYR A 469 7.67 1.29 -9.15
N LEU A 470 8.94 1.59 -9.47
CA LEU A 470 9.99 0.59 -9.61
C LEU A 470 10.22 -0.20 -8.31
N SER A 471 10.27 0.51 -7.17
CA SER A 471 10.45 -0.12 -5.85
C SER A 471 9.31 -1.08 -5.53
N LEU A 472 8.06 -0.69 -5.79
CA LEU A 472 6.88 -1.54 -5.62
C LEU A 472 6.93 -2.74 -6.58
N TRP A 473 7.26 -2.51 -7.84
CA TRP A 473 7.36 -3.57 -8.83
C TRP A 473 8.39 -4.63 -8.42
N PHE A 474 9.60 -4.22 -8.02
CA PHE A 474 10.62 -5.13 -7.51
C PHE A 474 10.18 -5.89 -6.25
N LYS A 475 9.54 -5.20 -5.30
CA LYS A 475 9.10 -5.78 -4.03
C LYS A 475 7.98 -6.81 -4.22
N LEU A 476 7.08 -6.57 -5.17
CA LEU A 476 5.95 -7.45 -5.45
C LEU A 476 6.31 -8.61 -6.41
N THR A 477 7.36 -8.47 -7.22
CA THR A 477 7.80 -9.50 -8.17
C THR A 477 8.78 -10.50 -7.54
N LYS A 478 9.55 -10.10 -6.53
CA LYS A 478 10.57 -10.95 -5.87
C LYS A 478 10.04 -11.87 -4.77
N ARG A 479 8.72 -11.98 -4.62
CA ARG A 479 8.11 -12.90 -3.64
C ARG A 479 7.72 -14.22 -4.25
#